data_b12e8353fd83e5e1e727d995dbdb5fb4
#
_entry.id   b12e8353fd83e5e1e727d995dbdb5fb4
#
_cell.length_a   1.000
_cell.length_b   1.000
_cell.length_c   1.000
_cell.angle_alpha   90.00
_cell.angle_beta   90.00
_cell.angle_gamma   90.00
#
_symmetry.space_group_name_H-M   'P 1'
#
loop_
_entity.id
_entity.type
_entity.pdbx_description
1 polymer ?
#
loop_
_entity_poly.entity_id
_entity_poly.type
_entity_poly.pdbx_seq_one_letter_code
_entity_poly.pdbx_strand_id
1 'polypeptide(L)'
;MGHSKGHTPTPIESQSKRKEILTFIDSTPIYRNFTTNLPSNVQLKSRAKSLRKSGNLSEVIFWKQIHRGKFYNIDFDRQRVIGNYIVDFYIKGLSLLIEIDGSSHNFKQGYDDRREEYLRTLGLKIFRISEI
;
A
#
# COMPACT_ATOMS: atom_id res chain seq x y z
N MET A 1 -14.59 8.97 38.14
CA MET A 1 -14.31 8.96 37.55
C MET A 1 -13.75 8.95 36.99
N GLY A 2 -13.82 9.06 36.82
CA GLY A 2 -13.42 8.91 35.94
C GLY A 2 -12.89 8.84 35.43
N HIS A 3 -13.02 8.78 35.48
CA HIS A 3 -12.60 8.64 34.73
C HIS A 3 -12.08 8.54 34.18
N SER A 4 -12.25 8.63 34.42
CA SER A 4 -11.83 8.50 33.64
C SER A 4 -11.51 8.48 32.96
N LYS A 5 -11.96 8.64 33.45
CA LYS A 5 -11.72 8.66 32.67
C LYS A 5 -11.29 8.73 31.85
N GLY A 6 -11.26 9.02 31.98
CA GLY A 6 -10.83 9.05 31.02
C GLY A 6 -10.29 8.91 30.53
N HIS A 7 -10.28 8.81 30.50
CA HIS A 7 -9.65 8.72 29.79
C HIS A 7 -9.37 8.31 29.08
N THR A 8 -9.85 8.54 29.14
CA THR A 8 -9.69 8.11 28.39
C THR A 8 -8.99 7.66 27.76
N PRO A 9 -9.28 6.83 27.87
CA PRO A 9 -8.28 6.35 27.28
C PRO A 9 -8.27 6.54 26.01
N THR A 10 -7.40 6.53 25.75
CA THR A 10 -7.29 7.10 24.51
C THR A 10 -7.53 6.04 23.46
N PRO A 11 -8.21 6.41 22.39
CA PRO A 11 -8.42 5.49 21.29
C PRO A 11 -7.11 4.97 20.70
N ILE A 12 -6.07 5.80 20.72
CA ILE A 12 -4.78 5.41 20.21
C ILE A 12 -4.19 4.26 21.02
N GLU A 13 -4.28 4.37 22.31
CA GLU A 13 -3.79 3.33 23.18
C GLU A 13 -4.55 2.03 22.98
N SER A 14 -5.85 2.15 22.83
CA SER A 14 -6.69 1.01 22.59
C SER A 14 -6.32 0.32 21.28
N GLN A 15 -6.03 1.11 20.24
CA GLN A 15 -5.66 0.56 18.94
C GLN A 15 -4.33 -0.15 18.98
N SER A 16 -3.36 0.39 19.72
CA SER A 16 -2.06 -0.23 19.78
C SER A 16 -2.08 -1.58 20.46
N LYS A 17 -3.08 -1.82 21.28
CA LYS A 17 -3.22 -3.09 21.98
C LYS A 17 -3.91 -4.16 21.14
N ARG A 18 -4.57 -3.75 20.08
CA ARG A 18 -5.35 -4.67 19.28
C ARG A 18 -4.63 -5.02 18.02
N LYS A 19 -3.76 -5.99 18.12
CA LYS A 19 -3.07 -6.50 16.96
C LYS A 19 -3.88 -7.62 16.36
N GLU A 20 -4.42 -7.36 15.19
CA GLU A 20 -5.17 -8.37 14.47
C GLU A 20 -4.29 -9.04 13.46
N ILE A 21 -4.43 -10.34 13.35
CA ILE A 21 -3.66 -11.11 12.40
C ILE A 21 -4.31 -11.00 11.03
N LEU A 22 -3.52 -10.61 10.04
CA LEU A 22 -3.93 -10.58 8.66
C LEU A 22 -3.84 -11.97 8.04
N THR A 23 -2.71 -12.62 8.24
CA THR A 23 -2.45 -13.94 7.68
C THR A 23 -1.24 -14.54 8.36
N PHE A 24 -0.89 -15.77 7.99
CA PHE A 24 0.33 -16.44 8.43
C PHE A 24 1.20 -16.75 7.23
N ILE A 25 2.50 -16.53 7.38
CA ILE A 25 3.48 -16.94 6.38
C ILE A 25 4.45 -17.85 7.10
N ASP A 26 4.48 -19.12 6.70
CA ASP A 26 5.33 -20.15 7.31
C ASP A 26 5.21 -20.13 8.84
N SER A 27 3.98 -20.16 9.32
CA SER A 27 3.65 -20.16 10.74
C SER A 27 3.95 -18.87 11.48
N THR A 28 4.41 -17.85 10.78
CA THR A 28 4.67 -16.54 11.39
C THR A 28 3.44 -15.66 11.18
N PRO A 29 2.87 -15.10 12.25
CA PRO A 29 1.71 -14.23 12.09
C PRO A 29 2.12 -12.90 11.50
N ILE A 30 1.32 -12.42 10.55
CA ILE A 30 1.50 -11.11 9.94
C ILE A 30 0.33 -10.26 10.42
N TYR A 31 0.63 -9.17 11.08
CA TYR A 31 -0.39 -8.35 11.72
C TYR A 31 -0.89 -7.23 10.80
N ARG A 32 -2.15 -6.88 10.97
CA ARG A 32 -2.75 -5.79 10.21
C ARG A 32 -2.16 -4.46 10.62
N ASN A 33 -2.07 -3.57 9.64
CA ASN A 33 -1.58 -2.23 9.87
C ASN A 33 -2.29 -1.32 8.86
N PHE A 34 -3.50 -0.88 9.21
CA PHE A 34 -4.31 -0.07 8.32
C PHE A 34 -3.92 1.40 8.37
N THR A 35 -3.98 2.04 7.22
CA THR A 35 -3.95 3.48 7.11
C THR A 35 -5.30 3.91 6.59
N THR A 36 -5.99 4.79 7.31
CA THR A 36 -7.33 5.22 6.93
C THR A 36 -7.30 6.59 6.27
N ASN A 37 -8.35 6.89 5.55
CA ASN A 37 -8.57 8.21 4.95
C ASN A 37 -7.46 8.64 4.01
N LEU A 38 -7.00 7.72 3.19
CA LEU A 38 -6.00 8.07 2.17
C LEU A 38 -6.62 9.00 1.14
N PRO A 39 -5.95 10.10 0.79
CA PRO A 39 -6.46 10.98 -0.24
C PRO A 39 -6.43 10.31 -1.60
N SER A 40 -7.28 10.76 -2.49
CA SER A 40 -7.38 10.16 -3.82
C SER A 40 -7.87 11.21 -4.79
N ASN A 41 -7.03 11.58 -5.76
CA ASN A 41 -7.42 12.51 -6.81
C ASN A 41 -8.30 11.78 -7.80
N VAL A 42 -9.61 12.09 -7.79
CA VAL A 42 -10.58 11.39 -8.63
C VAL A 42 -10.31 11.57 -10.11
N GLN A 43 -9.58 12.62 -10.49
CA GLN A 43 -9.27 12.85 -11.90
C GLN A 43 -8.29 11.82 -12.44
N LEU A 44 -7.62 11.08 -11.57
CA LEU A 44 -6.69 10.04 -12.01
C LEU A 44 -7.34 8.67 -12.19
N LYS A 45 -8.63 8.56 -11.91
CA LYS A 45 -9.30 7.25 -12.02
C LYS A 45 -9.25 6.67 -13.43
N SER A 46 -9.50 7.50 -14.44
CA SER A 46 -9.45 7.02 -15.83
C SER A 46 -8.07 6.51 -16.19
N ARG A 47 -7.04 7.26 -15.78
CA ARG A 47 -5.68 6.85 -16.08
C ARG A 47 -5.33 5.55 -15.38
N ALA A 48 -5.73 5.41 -14.12
CA ALA A 48 -5.49 4.17 -13.39
C ALA A 48 -6.17 2.98 -14.08
N LYS A 49 -7.39 3.19 -14.56
CA LYS A 49 -8.10 2.15 -15.28
C LYS A 49 -7.37 1.76 -16.56
N SER A 50 -6.87 2.76 -17.29
CA SER A 50 -6.08 2.49 -18.50
C SER A 50 -4.82 1.70 -18.19
N LEU A 51 -4.13 2.08 -17.13
CA LEU A 51 -2.91 1.39 -16.74
C LEU A 51 -3.16 -0.05 -16.33
N ARG A 52 -4.31 -0.33 -15.71
CA ARG A 52 -4.66 -1.71 -15.38
C ARG A 52 -4.83 -2.57 -16.62
N LYS A 53 -5.25 -1.95 -17.73
CA LYS A 53 -5.45 -2.68 -18.98
C LYS A 53 -4.16 -2.86 -19.76
N SER A 54 -3.22 -1.93 -19.62
CA SER A 54 -2.04 -1.87 -20.46
C SER A 54 -0.73 -2.01 -19.72
N GLY A 55 -0.75 -2.51 -18.49
CA GLY A 55 0.45 -2.63 -17.68
C GLY A 55 1.58 -3.37 -18.38
N ASN A 56 2.81 -3.10 -17.96
CA ASN A 56 3.95 -3.76 -18.57
C ASN A 56 4.00 -5.24 -18.14
N LEU A 57 4.86 -5.99 -18.81
CA LEU A 57 4.91 -7.43 -18.63
C LEU A 57 5.23 -7.84 -17.20
N SER A 58 6.18 -7.16 -16.56
CA SER A 58 6.55 -7.48 -15.19
C SER A 58 5.38 -7.32 -14.23
N GLU A 59 4.61 -6.23 -14.40
CA GLU A 59 3.44 -6.00 -13.56
C GLU A 59 2.37 -7.06 -13.79
N VAL A 60 2.17 -7.46 -15.04
CA VAL A 60 1.17 -8.47 -15.38
C VAL A 60 1.55 -9.81 -14.75
N ILE A 61 2.81 -10.19 -14.86
CA ILE A 61 3.28 -11.44 -14.29
C ILE A 61 3.11 -11.44 -12.77
N PHE A 62 3.51 -10.35 -12.13
CA PHE A 62 3.39 -10.24 -10.69
C PHE A 62 1.94 -10.33 -10.26
N TRP A 63 1.05 -9.60 -10.94
CA TRP A 63 -0.37 -9.59 -10.63
C TRP A 63 -0.98 -11.00 -10.72
N LYS A 64 -0.60 -11.76 -11.71
CA LYS A 64 -1.12 -13.12 -11.88
C LYS A 64 -0.76 -14.02 -10.72
N GLN A 65 0.33 -13.74 -10.04
CA GLN A 65 0.77 -14.55 -8.91
C GLN A 65 0.15 -14.15 -7.58
N ILE A 66 -0.33 -12.92 -7.46
CA ILE A 66 -0.78 -12.40 -6.17
C ILE A 66 -2.28 -12.12 -6.09
N HIS A 67 -2.98 -11.99 -7.22
CA HIS A 67 -4.38 -11.59 -7.15
C HIS A 67 -5.26 -12.72 -6.64
N ARG A 68 -6.45 -12.36 -6.17
CA ARG A 68 -7.46 -13.29 -5.67
C ARG A 68 -6.96 -14.13 -4.49
N GLY A 69 -6.14 -13.53 -3.65
CA GLY A 69 -5.67 -14.20 -2.47
C GLY A 69 -4.64 -15.28 -2.70
N LYS A 70 -4.07 -15.38 -3.89
CA LYS A 70 -3.10 -16.44 -4.21
C LYS A 70 -1.84 -16.38 -3.35
N PHE A 71 -1.47 -15.18 -2.91
CA PHE A 71 -0.30 -15.04 -2.06
C PHE A 71 -0.74 -14.93 -0.61
N TYR A 72 -0.74 -16.05 0.09
CA TYR A 72 -1.07 -16.13 1.51
C TYR A 72 -2.39 -15.45 1.89
N ASN A 73 -3.34 -15.45 0.96
CA ASN A 73 -4.65 -14.86 1.16
C ASN A 73 -4.61 -13.37 1.47
N ILE A 74 -3.60 -12.68 0.95
CA ILE A 74 -3.46 -11.23 1.09
C ILE A 74 -4.14 -10.54 -0.09
N ASP A 75 -4.87 -9.47 0.21
CA ASP A 75 -5.59 -8.71 -0.79
C ASP A 75 -4.71 -7.58 -1.31
N PHE A 76 -4.46 -7.59 -2.62
CA PHE A 76 -3.64 -6.58 -3.29
C PHE A 76 -4.53 -5.78 -4.24
N ASP A 77 -4.38 -4.46 -4.21
CA ASP A 77 -4.94 -3.58 -5.25
C ASP A 77 -3.84 -3.25 -6.24
N ARG A 78 -4.18 -3.12 -7.49
CA ARG A 78 -3.21 -2.69 -8.49
C ARG A 78 -3.60 -1.33 -9.06
N GLN A 79 -2.59 -0.56 -9.45
CA GLN A 79 -2.80 0.77 -10.04
C GLN A 79 -3.77 1.58 -9.20
N ARG A 80 -3.41 1.73 -7.92
CA ARG A 80 -4.23 2.44 -6.94
C ARG A 80 -3.89 3.92 -6.93
N VAL A 81 -4.91 4.77 -6.97
CA VAL A 81 -4.71 6.22 -6.83
C VAL A 81 -4.57 6.56 -5.35
N ILE A 82 -3.46 7.20 -5.00
CA ILE A 82 -3.23 7.72 -3.64
C ILE A 82 -2.72 9.14 -3.79
N GLY A 83 -3.49 10.10 -3.29
CA GLY A 83 -3.19 11.51 -3.53
C GLY A 83 -3.20 11.80 -5.01
N ASN A 84 -2.13 12.40 -5.50
CA ASN A 84 -1.98 12.73 -6.92
C ASN A 84 -1.10 11.71 -7.65
N TYR A 85 -0.97 10.52 -7.10
CA TYR A 85 -0.10 9.51 -7.67
C TYR A 85 -0.84 8.21 -7.89
N ILE A 86 -0.34 7.40 -8.82
CA ILE A 86 -0.85 6.06 -9.06
C ILE A 86 0.28 5.10 -8.70
N VAL A 87 0.00 4.20 -7.76
CA VAL A 87 1.00 3.24 -7.29
C VAL A 87 0.74 1.88 -7.92
N ASP A 88 1.80 1.11 -8.15
CA ASP A 88 1.67 -0.17 -8.85
C ASP A 88 0.78 -1.14 -8.08
N PHE A 89 1.12 -1.40 -6.82
CA PHE A 89 0.36 -2.34 -5.99
C PHE A 89 0.26 -1.80 -4.57
N TYR A 90 -0.90 -2.03 -3.96
CA TYR A 90 -1.15 -1.56 -2.60
C TYR A 90 -1.73 -2.69 -1.78
N ILE A 91 -1.17 -2.91 -0.61
CA ILE A 91 -1.70 -3.86 0.35
C ILE A 91 -2.32 -3.07 1.50
N LYS A 92 -3.63 -2.90 1.44
CA LYS A 92 -4.35 -2.11 2.43
C LYS A 92 -4.13 -2.64 3.84
N GLY A 93 -4.14 -3.95 3.99
CA GLY A 93 -4.00 -4.56 5.31
C GLY A 93 -2.64 -4.36 5.96
N LEU A 94 -1.65 -3.88 5.22
CA LEU A 94 -0.29 -3.70 5.72
C LEU A 94 0.22 -2.28 5.55
N SER A 95 -0.58 -1.38 4.97
CA SER A 95 -0.14 -0.02 4.61
C SER A 95 1.15 -0.06 3.81
N LEU A 96 1.22 -0.99 2.86
CA LEU A 96 2.44 -1.28 2.13
C LEU A 96 2.20 -1.10 0.64
N LEU A 97 3.13 -0.39 0.01
CA LEU A 97 3.16 -0.25 -1.45
C LEU A 97 4.24 -1.13 -2.00
N ILE A 98 3.97 -1.76 -3.14
CA ILE A 98 4.98 -2.50 -3.88
C ILE A 98 5.08 -1.87 -5.25
N GLU A 99 6.30 -1.49 -5.63
CA GLU A 99 6.56 -0.88 -6.92
C GLU A 99 7.60 -1.66 -7.68
N ILE A 100 7.34 -1.87 -8.96
CA ILE A 100 8.27 -2.59 -9.82
C ILE A 100 9.04 -1.57 -10.62
N ASP A 101 10.35 -1.48 -10.36
CA ASP A 101 11.21 -0.52 -11.02
C ASP A 101 11.64 -1.03 -12.39
N GLY A 102 11.30 -0.25 -13.41
CA GLY A 102 11.81 -0.52 -14.74
C GLY A 102 13.20 0.07 -14.90
N SER A 103 13.81 -0.18 -16.05
CA SER A 103 15.18 0.21 -16.28
C SER A 103 15.35 1.65 -16.77
N SER A 104 14.29 2.36 -17.07
CA SER A 104 14.37 3.65 -17.78
C SER A 104 13.87 4.83 -16.96
N HIS A 105 14.08 4.83 -15.67
CA HIS A 105 13.48 5.84 -14.80
C HIS A 105 14.47 6.84 -14.22
N ASN A 106 15.71 6.80 -14.66
CA ASN A 106 16.78 7.56 -14.01
C ASN A 106 16.60 9.07 -14.05
N PHE A 107 16.04 9.60 -15.13
CA PHE A 107 15.89 11.05 -15.26
C PHE A 107 14.70 11.62 -14.51
N LYS A 108 13.99 10.82 -13.76
CA LYS A 108 12.87 11.27 -12.94
C LYS A 108 13.19 11.27 -11.47
N GLN A 109 14.45 11.29 -11.13
CA GLN A 109 14.89 11.13 -9.75
C GLN A 109 14.20 12.10 -8.78
N GLY A 110 14.19 13.39 -9.10
CA GLY A 110 13.59 14.39 -8.23
C GLY A 110 12.09 14.18 -8.02
N TYR A 111 11.41 13.80 -9.10
CA TYR A 111 9.98 13.51 -9.02
C TYR A 111 9.72 12.28 -8.15
N ASP A 112 10.54 11.26 -8.32
CA ASP A 112 10.39 10.03 -7.55
C ASP A 112 10.62 10.28 -6.06
N ASP A 113 11.59 11.13 -5.73
CA ASP A 113 11.87 11.45 -4.33
C ASP A 113 10.70 12.17 -3.67
N ARG A 114 10.11 13.15 -4.35
CA ARG A 114 8.95 13.87 -3.84
C ARG A 114 7.75 12.97 -3.69
N ARG A 115 7.55 12.08 -4.64
CA ARG A 115 6.46 11.13 -4.62
C ARG A 115 6.61 10.18 -3.43
N GLU A 116 7.80 9.63 -3.26
CA GLU A 116 8.06 8.70 -2.17
C GLU A 116 7.92 9.37 -0.82
N GLU A 117 8.46 10.58 -0.68
CA GLU A 117 8.33 11.31 0.57
C GLU A 117 6.87 11.58 0.92
N TYR A 118 6.09 12.01 -0.07
CA TYR A 118 4.68 12.26 0.14
C TYR A 118 3.97 10.99 0.64
N LEU A 119 4.20 9.88 -0.02
CA LEU A 119 3.55 8.63 0.33
C LEU A 119 3.96 8.17 1.75
N ARG A 120 5.21 8.39 2.11
CA ARG A 120 5.66 8.06 3.45
C ARG A 120 5.01 8.94 4.52
N THR A 121 4.73 10.20 4.21
CA THR A 121 4.05 11.08 5.17
C THR A 121 2.64 10.60 5.48
N LEU A 122 2.04 9.81 4.59
CA LEU A 122 0.73 9.24 4.81
C LEU A 122 0.77 7.96 5.67
N GLY A 123 1.96 7.55 6.08
CA GLY A 123 2.11 6.36 6.91
C GLY A 123 2.34 5.09 6.10
N LEU A 124 2.63 5.22 4.81
CA LEU A 124 2.81 4.07 3.94
C LEU A 124 4.27 3.65 3.87
N LYS A 125 4.49 2.35 3.77
CA LYS A 125 5.82 1.80 3.52
C LYS A 125 5.93 1.44 2.05
N ILE A 126 7.13 1.57 1.50
CA ILE A 126 7.33 1.32 0.08
C ILE A 126 8.39 0.25 -0.09
N PHE A 127 8.03 -0.79 -0.82
CA PHE A 127 8.93 -1.88 -1.17
C PHE A 127 9.12 -1.90 -2.68
N ARG A 128 10.36 -1.85 -3.12
CA ARG A 128 10.66 -1.82 -4.55
C ARG A 128 11.24 -3.14 -4.99
N ILE A 129 10.76 -3.61 -6.14
CA ILE A 129 11.27 -4.82 -6.78
C ILE A 129 11.92 -4.39 -8.07
N SER A 130 13.19 -4.70 -8.21
CA SER A 130 13.92 -4.36 -9.43
C SER A 130 13.62 -5.35 -10.53
N GLU A 131 13.40 -4.81 -11.72
CA GLU A 131 13.28 -5.59 -12.91
C GLU A 131 14.69 -5.94 -13.38
N ILE A 132 14.92 -7.18 -13.66
CA ILE A 132 16.26 -7.61 -14.10
C ILE A 132 16.37 -7.60 -15.60
#